data_31980bc4d5977369e1a5101cf11823ca
#
_entry.id   31980bc4d5977369e1a5101cf11823ca
#
_cell.length_a   1.000
_cell.length_b   1.000
_cell.length_c   1.000
_cell.angle_alpha   90.00
_cell.angle_beta   90.00
_cell.angle_gamma   90.00
#
_symmetry.space_group_name_H-M   'P 1'
#
loop_
_entity.id
_entity.type
_entity.pdbx_description
1 polymer ?
#
loop_
_entity_poly.entity_id
_entity_poly.type
_entity_poly.pdbx_seq_one_letter_code
_entity_poly.pdbx_strand_id
1 'polypeptide(L)'
;MKDPALKTKLKSGEVVLGTWTVISSPTLTEIMGSSGLDFVIIDHEHGPFDFDMSENMIRAAENVDCTPLIRVPENNQSYVLRALEIGSHGILVPQIEN
;
A
#
# COMPACT_ATOMS: atom_id res chain seq x y z
N MET A 1 -4.41 0.46 -16.03
CA MET A 1 -4.71 0.53 -14.59
C MET A 1 -5.68 -0.57 -14.24
N LYS A 2 -5.35 -1.32 -13.20
CA LYS A 2 -6.22 -2.40 -12.79
C LYS A 2 -7.49 -1.87 -12.13
N ASP A 3 -8.56 -2.63 -12.27
CA ASP A 3 -9.78 -2.38 -11.55
C ASP A 3 -9.49 -2.34 -10.05
N PRO A 4 -10.03 -1.37 -9.31
CA PRO A 4 -9.80 -1.30 -7.87
C PRO A 4 -10.61 -2.35 -7.13
N ALA A 5 -10.12 -3.59 -7.15
CA ALA A 5 -10.80 -4.72 -6.54
C ALA A 5 -11.12 -4.50 -5.07
N LEU A 6 -10.20 -3.87 -4.32
CA LEU A 6 -10.42 -3.55 -2.92
C LEU A 6 -11.61 -2.61 -2.75
N LYS A 7 -11.67 -1.57 -3.57
CA LYS A 7 -12.75 -0.59 -3.51
C LYS A 7 -14.10 -1.24 -3.82
N THR A 8 -14.11 -2.13 -4.80
CA THR A 8 -15.32 -2.85 -5.19
C THR A 8 -15.82 -3.73 -4.03
N LYS A 9 -14.90 -4.46 -3.40
CA LYS A 9 -15.26 -5.31 -2.25
C LYS A 9 -15.81 -4.48 -1.09
N LEU A 10 -15.19 -3.34 -0.79
CA LEU A 10 -15.65 -2.47 0.28
C LEU A 10 -17.05 -1.95 -0.01
N LYS A 11 -17.33 -1.55 -1.24
CA LYS A 11 -18.65 -1.06 -1.63
C LYS A 11 -19.73 -2.13 -1.54
N SER A 12 -19.38 -3.38 -1.80
CA SER A 12 -20.32 -4.49 -1.75
C SER A 12 -20.54 -5.02 -0.34
N GLY A 13 -19.83 -4.48 0.65
CA GLY A 13 -19.96 -4.91 2.04
C GLY A 13 -19.16 -6.16 2.38
N GLU A 14 -18.29 -6.61 1.50
CA GLU A 14 -17.46 -7.77 1.77
C GLU A 14 -16.38 -7.46 2.80
N VAL A 15 -16.02 -8.46 3.59
CA VAL A 15 -14.90 -8.36 4.52
C VAL A 15 -13.60 -8.40 3.73
N VAL A 16 -12.69 -7.45 4.02
CA VAL A 16 -11.37 -7.42 3.41
C VAL A 16 -10.32 -7.56 4.48
N LEU A 17 -9.23 -8.24 4.15
CA LEU A 17 -8.11 -8.47 5.07
C LEU A 17 -6.83 -7.94 4.47
N GLY A 18 -6.03 -7.30 5.28
CA GLY A 18 -4.75 -6.77 4.85
C GLY A 18 -3.74 -6.78 5.97
N THR A 19 -2.55 -6.33 5.66
CA THR A 19 -1.48 -6.27 6.66
C THR A 19 -0.61 -5.03 6.44
N TRP A 20 0.11 -4.67 7.49
CA TRP A 20 1.14 -3.63 7.44
C TRP A 20 2.48 -4.27 7.19
N THR A 21 3.33 -3.63 6.42
CA THR A 21 4.71 -4.09 6.29
C THR A 21 5.67 -2.96 6.64
N VAL A 22 6.65 -3.31 7.47
CA VAL A 22 7.79 -2.46 7.79
C VAL A 22 9.08 -3.13 7.29
N ILE A 23 8.95 -4.19 6.52
CA ILE A 23 10.06 -4.94 5.96
C ILE A 23 10.22 -4.59 4.49
N SER A 24 11.42 -4.12 4.14
CA SER A 24 11.75 -3.67 2.79
C SER A 24 12.06 -4.86 1.88
N SER A 25 11.02 -5.55 1.42
CA SER A 25 11.18 -6.75 0.59
C SER A 25 10.00 -6.93 -0.37
N PRO A 26 10.25 -6.76 -1.68
CA PRO A 26 9.23 -7.09 -2.68
C PRO A 26 8.84 -8.56 -2.64
N THR A 27 9.80 -9.45 -2.39
CA THR A 27 9.52 -10.88 -2.31
C THR A 27 8.54 -11.19 -1.18
N LEU A 28 8.76 -10.59 0.00
CA LEU A 28 7.84 -10.79 1.12
C LEU A 28 6.45 -10.23 0.79
N THR A 29 6.41 -9.08 0.12
CA THR A 29 5.14 -8.47 -0.30
C THR A 29 4.38 -9.42 -1.23
N GLU A 30 5.07 -10.04 -2.17
CA GLU A 30 4.46 -11.01 -3.08
C GLU A 30 3.93 -12.23 -2.34
N ILE A 31 4.70 -12.74 -1.39
CA ILE A 31 4.27 -13.88 -0.58
C ILE A 31 3.02 -13.54 0.22
N MET A 32 3.00 -12.38 0.85
CA MET A 32 1.83 -11.93 1.62
C MET A 32 0.60 -11.81 0.74
N GLY A 33 0.73 -11.22 -0.43
CA GLY A 33 -0.38 -11.09 -1.37
C GLY A 33 -0.85 -12.43 -1.89
N SER A 34 0.07 -13.33 -2.18
CA SER A 34 -0.25 -14.68 -2.66
C SER A 34 -1.00 -15.51 -1.62
N SER A 35 -0.89 -15.16 -0.34
CA SER A 35 -1.60 -15.87 0.72
C SER A 35 -3.07 -15.48 0.82
N GLY A 36 -3.53 -14.55 -0.01
CA GLY A 36 -4.94 -14.19 -0.08
C GLY A 36 -5.30 -12.86 0.56
N LEU A 37 -4.33 -12.07 0.95
CA LEU A 37 -4.60 -10.76 1.52
C LEU A 37 -5.11 -9.81 0.43
N ASP A 38 -6.07 -8.99 0.78
CA ASP A 38 -6.68 -8.03 -0.15
C ASP A 38 -5.83 -6.78 -0.34
N PHE A 39 -5.09 -6.39 0.70
CA PHE A 39 -4.26 -5.20 0.62
C PHE A 39 -3.02 -5.31 1.52
N VAL A 40 -2.03 -4.50 1.21
CA VAL A 40 -0.83 -4.34 2.03
C VAL A 40 -0.59 -2.85 2.21
N ILE A 41 -0.25 -2.45 3.43
CA ILE A 41 0.10 -1.06 3.75
C ILE A 41 1.61 -0.98 3.93
N ILE A 42 2.27 -0.26 3.04
CA ILE A 42 3.71 -0.02 3.11
C ILE A 42 3.90 1.20 4.01
N ASP A 43 4.49 0.99 5.16
CA ASP A 43 4.53 2.00 6.22
C ASP A 43 5.78 2.86 6.14
N HIS A 44 5.68 4.01 5.48
CA HIS A 44 6.78 4.96 5.39
C HIS A 44 6.98 5.76 6.67
N GLU A 45 6.02 5.70 7.59
CA GLU A 45 6.15 6.39 8.88
C GLU A 45 7.08 5.64 9.82
N HIS A 46 6.98 4.32 9.86
CA HIS A 46 7.74 3.50 10.80
C HIS A 46 8.71 2.52 10.14
N GLY A 47 8.62 2.35 8.82
CA GLY A 47 9.47 1.44 8.10
C GLY A 47 10.62 2.13 7.39
N PRO A 48 11.69 1.39 7.07
CA PRO A 48 12.89 1.95 6.42
C PRO A 48 12.75 1.99 4.90
N PHE A 49 11.69 2.61 4.39
CA PHE A 49 11.40 2.59 2.96
C PHE A 49 11.81 3.86 2.27
N ASP A 50 12.38 3.71 1.06
CA ASP A 50 12.49 4.79 0.10
C ASP A 50 11.49 4.55 -1.04
N PHE A 51 11.33 5.53 -1.92
CA PHE A 51 10.34 5.42 -3.00
C PHE A 51 10.72 4.40 -4.05
N ASP A 52 12.01 4.18 -4.30
CA ASP A 52 12.44 3.18 -5.27
C ASP A 52 12.07 1.77 -4.82
N MET A 53 12.34 1.46 -3.56
CA MET A 53 12.00 0.16 -3.01
C MET A 53 10.47 -0.02 -2.93
N SER A 54 9.77 1.03 -2.52
CA SER A 54 8.31 0.96 -2.43
C SER A 54 7.66 0.76 -3.78
N GLU A 55 8.22 1.35 -4.84
CA GLU A 55 7.71 1.11 -6.19
C GLU A 55 7.82 -0.37 -6.57
N ASN A 56 8.93 -1.01 -6.21
CA ASN A 56 9.09 -2.44 -6.46
C ASN A 56 8.11 -3.27 -5.63
N MET A 57 7.85 -2.86 -4.40
CA MET A 57 6.87 -3.55 -3.56
C MET A 57 5.45 -3.39 -4.10
N ILE A 58 5.12 -2.22 -4.63
CA ILE A 58 3.84 -1.98 -5.27
C ILE A 58 3.65 -2.92 -6.46
N ARG A 59 4.67 -3.05 -7.30
CA ARG A 59 4.62 -3.96 -8.44
C ARG A 59 4.43 -5.41 -8.00
N ALA A 60 5.12 -5.81 -6.93
CA ALA A 60 4.99 -7.16 -6.40
C ALA A 60 3.57 -7.43 -5.90
N ALA A 61 2.97 -6.45 -5.20
CA ALA A 61 1.60 -6.58 -4.72
C ALA A 61 0.61 -6.67 -5.88
N GLU A 62 0.76 -5.79 -6.87
CA GLU A 62 -0.13 -5.79 -8.04
C GLU A 62 -0.07 -7.11 -8.80
N ASN A 63 1.10 -7.73 -8.85
CA ASN A 63 1.30 -9.00 -9.54
C ASN A 63 0.47 -10.14 -8.97
N VAL A 64 0.10 -10.05 -7.70
CA VAL A 64 -0.67 -11.08 -7.00
C VAL A 64 -2.04 -10.57 -6.57
N ASP A 65 -2.51 -9.52 -7.22
CA ASP A 65 -3.83 -8.92 -6.99
C ASP A 65 -4.06 -8.44 -5.56
N CYS A 66 -2.99 -8.00 -4.91
CA CYS A 66 -3.02 -7.40 -3.60
C CYS A 66 -2.91 -5.88 -3.77
N THR A 67 -3.84 -5.12 -3.20
CA THR A 67 -3.86 -3.68 -3.38
C THR A 67 -2.79 -3.01 -2.51
N PRO A 68 -1.84 -2.28 -3.11
CA PRO A 68 -0.79 -1.61 -2.34
C PRO A 68 -1.22 -0.22 -1.89
N LEU A 69 -1.05 0.04 -0.61
CA LEU A 69 -1.31 1.35 -0.01
C LEU A 69 -0.03 1.82 0.67
N ILE A 70 0.15 3.13 0.76
CA ILE A 70 1.30 3.71 1.47
C ILE A 70 0.81 4.57 2.61
N ARG A 71 1.39 4.37 3.80
CA ARG A 71 1.20 5.29 4.90
C ARG A 71 2.36 6.28 4.91
N VAL A 72 2.05 7.57 4.72
CA VAL A 72 3.05 8.62 4.66
C VAL A 72 3.42 9.07 6.08
N PRO A 73 4.66 9.56 6.29
CA PRO A 73 5.11 9.95 7.63
C PRO A 73 4.43 11.22 8.16
N GLU A 74 3.95 12.06 7.26
CA GLU A 74 3.29 13.31 7.65
C GLU A 74 2.36 13.77 6.54
N ASN A 75 1.47 14.69 6.88
CA ASN A 75 0.57 15.28 5.90
C ASN A 75 1.33 16.31 5.06
N ASN A 76 2.18 15.82 4.18
CA ASN A 76 3.05 16.61 3.32
C ASN A 76 2.67 16.36 1.88
N GLN A 77 2.28 17.42 1.17
CA GLN A 77 1.78 17.30 -0.19
C GLN A 77 2.80 16.70 -1.15
N SER A 78 4.07 17.09 -1.04
CA SER A 78 5.12 16.53 -1.90
C SER A 78 5.28 15.04 -1.68
N TYR A 79 5.23 14.59 -0.44
CA TYR A 79 5.36 13.18 -0.11
C TYR A 79 4.16 12.39 -0.66
N VAL A 80 2.96 12.91 -0.46
CA VAL A 80 1.73 12.28 -0.96
C VAL A 80 1.78 12.16 -2.48
N LEU A 81 2.20 13.23 -3.17
CA LEU A 81 2.31 13.21 -4.63
C LEU A 81 3.30 12.15 -5.10
N ARG A 82 4.46 12.04 -4.46
CA ARG A 82 5.44 11.04 -4.84
C ARG A 82 4.92 9.62 -4.60
N ALA A 83 4.21 9.40 -3.50
CA ALA A 83 3.62 8.09 -3.23
C ALA A 83 2.61 7.70 -4.32
N LEU A 84 1.81 8.65 -4.78
CA LEU A 84 0.88 8.39 -5.87
C LEU A 84 1.58 8.17 -7.20
N GLU A 85 2.66 8.93 -7.47
CA GLU A 85 3.41 8.80 -8.72
C GLU A 85 4.04 7.41 -8.88
N ILE A 86 4.48 6.79 -7.80
CA ILE A 86 5.06 5.44 -7.88
C ILE A 86 4.00 4.35 -7.98
N GLY A 87 2.73 4.72 -7.96
CA GLY A 87 1.64 3.79 -8.26
C GLY A 87 0.82 3.31 -7.08
N SER A 88 0.97 3.93 -5.90
CA SER A 88 0.13 3.57 -4.76
C SER A 88 -1.35 3.75 -5.09
N HIS A 89 -2.17 2.77 -4.70
CA HIS A 89 -3.61 2.81 -4.95
C HIS A 89 -4.36 3.65 -3.92
N GLY A 90 -3.69 4.02 -2.84
CA GLY A 90 -4.27 4.87 -1.81
C GLY A 90 -3.22 5.31 -0.81
N ILE A 91 -3.55 6.31 -0.03
CA ILE A 91 -2.62 6.94 0.90
C ILE A 91 -3.28 6.97 2.28
N LEU A 92 -2.52 6.57 3.30
CA LEU A 92 -2.92 6.76 4.67
C LEU A 92 -2.09 7.91 5.25
N VAL A 93 -2.78 8.88 5.81
CA VAL A 93 -2.14 10.06 6.40
C VAL A 93 -2.20 9.90 7.92
N PRO A 94 -1.11 10.23 8.64
CA PRO A 94 -1.14 10.16 10.09
C PRO A 94 -2.26 11.00 10.66
N GLN A 95 -2.76 10.59 11.82
CA GLN A 95 -3.83 11.30 12.50
C GLN A 95 -3.42 12.74 12.78
N ILE A 96 -4.28 13.67 12.37
CA ILE A 96 -4.07 15.09 12.62
C ILE A 96 -4.93 15.48 13.81
N GLU A 97 -4.30 16.02 14.83
CA GLU A 97 -5.02 16.54 15.99
C GLU A 97 -5.26 18.02 15.81
N ASN A 98 -6.46 18.42 16.09
CA ASN A 98 -6.86 19.82 16.02
C ASN A 98 -6.81 20.47 17.38
#